data_2d543f82decbcde5b50780c43bdafb41
#
_entry.id   2d543f82decbcde5b50780c43bdafb41
#
_cell.length_a   1.000
_cell.length_b   1.000
_cell.length_c   1.000
_cell.angle_alpha   90.00
_cell.angle_beta   90.00
_cell.angle_gamma   90.00
#
_symmetry.space_group_name_H-M   'P 1'
#
loop_
_entity.id
_entity.type
_entity.pdbx_description
1 polymer ?
#
loop_
_entity_poly.entity_id
_entity_poly.type
_entity_poly.pdbx_seq_one_letter_code
_entity_poly.pdbx_strand_id
1 'polypeptide(L)'
;PSVERTSYKLVIGLHGFSGSASGFEKETTGGFNLYAEEQGLIVAYPQGKYFYPSYEAINEDGSKTIQTAYSSSWNHLGPLIADNKNIKMCEDNSQRAPPFPSCKNQDSCYWTSCVDDSDFIKTIALKVYENFSIDKSFVMGLSNGGMMAQLIGCEYPDIFDGVINVVGMQPYKLGCIPKIPINLVIYGGLLDKSVPP
;
A
#
# COMPACT_ATOMS: atom_id res chain seq x y z
N PRO A 1 -14.83 12.47 -14.17
CA PRO A 1 -16.01 13.16 -13.58
C PRO A 1 -17.04 13.48 -14.65
N SER A 2 -18.31 13.26 -14.33
CA SER A 2 -19.43 13.55 -15.22
C SER A 2 -19.74 15.06 -15.33
N VAL A 3 -19.26 15.84 -14.37
CA VAL A 3 -19.42 17.30 -14.32
C VAL A 3 -18.05 17.95 -14.51
N GLU A 4 -17.93 18.77 -15.54
CA GLU A 4 -16.74 19.58 -15.77
C GLU A 4 -16.59 20.64 -14.69
N ARG A 5 -15.40 20.76 -14.10
CA ARG A 5 -15.07 21.69 -13.03
C ARG A 5 -13.80 22.46 -13.40
N THR A 6 -13.63 23.62 -12.81
CA THR A 6 -12.40 24.44 -13.00
C THR A 6 -11.19 23.79 -12.35
N SER A 7 -11.40 23.02 -11.28
CA SER A 7 -10.35 22.26 -10.60
C SER A 7 -10.93 21.02 -9.89
N TYR A 8 -10.04 20.08 -9.60
CA TYR A 8 -10.35 18.82 -8.94
C TYR A 8 -9.41 18.59 -7.75
N LYS A 9 -9.75 17.60 -6.93
CA LYS A 9 -8.83 17.04 -5.95
C LYS A 9 -8.46 15.63 -6.38
N LEU A 10 -7.21 15.25 -6.23
CA LEU A 10 -6.74 13.88 -6.51
C LEU A 10 -6.72 13.06 -5.24
N VAL A 11 -7.21 11.83 -5.33
CA VAL A 11 -7.01 10.81 -4.29
C VAL A 11 -6.45 9.56 -4.95
N ILE A 12 -5.31 9.08 -4.45
CA ILE A 12 -4.75 7.79 -4.87
C ILE A 12 -5.04 6.77 -3.77
N GLY A 13 -5.78 5.70 -4.11
CA GLY A 13 -6.20 4.65 -3.19
C GLY A 13 -5.39 3.36 -3.36
N LEU A 14 -4.70 2.93 -2.30
CA LEU A 14 -3.79 1.79 -2.31
C LEU A 14 -4.39 0.60 -1.55
N HIS A 15 -4.57 -0.52 -2.24
CA HIS A 15 -5.11 -1.75 -1.67
C HIS A 15 -4.17 -2.38 -0.64
N GLY A 16 -4.70 -3.24 0.22
CA GLY A 16 -3.92 -4.03 1.17
C GLY A 16 -3.16 -5.19 0.52
N PHE A 17 -2.39 -5.92 1.33
CA PHE A 17 -1.69 -7.13 0.89
C PHE A 17 -2.67 -8.13 0.28
N SER A 18 -2.28 -8.77 -0.81
CA SER A 18 -3.11 -9.69 -1.61
C SER A 18 -4.39 -9.07 -2.20
N GLY A 19 -4.56 -7.76 -2.10
CA GLY A 19 -5.66 -7.04 -2.70
C GLY A 19 -5.45 -6.74 -4.19
N SER A 20 -6.41 -6.04 -4.76
CA SER A 20 -6.32 -5.55 -6.13
C SER A 20 -6.94 -4.16 -6.27
N ALA A 21 -6.55 -3.45 -7.32
CA ALA A 21 -7.12 -2.14 -7.65
C ALA A 21 -8.66 -2.19 -7.73
N SER A 22 -9.19 -3.15 -8.50
CA SER A 22 -10.65 -3.33 -8.63
C SER A 22 -11.32 -3.86 -7.37
N GLY A 23 -10.60 -4.64 -6.55
CA GLY A 23 -11.07 -5.09 -5.23
C GLY A 23 -11.22 -3.90 -4.30
N PHE A 24 -10.21 -3.05 -4.21
CA PHE A 24 -10.22 -1.89 -3.32
C PHE A 24 -11.31 -0.87 -3.72
N GLU A 25 -11.49 -0.64 -5.02
CA GLU A 25 -12.61 0.16 -5.53
C GLU A 25 -13.97 -0.38 -5.05
N LYS A 26 -14.15 -1.71 -5.08
CA LYS A 26 -15.40 -2.36 -4.64
C LYS A 26 -15.55 -2.39 -3.12
N GLU A 27 -14.46 -2.56 -2.37
CA GLU A 27 -14.47 -2.56 -0.90
C GLU A 27 -14.96 -1.24 -0.34
N THR A 28 -14.74 -0.15 -1.04
CA THR A 28 -15.34 1.15 -0.69
C THR A 28 -16.85 1.20 -1.02
N THR A 29 -17.45 0.05 -1.36
CA THR A 29 -18.87 -0.15 -1.71
C THR A 29 -19.38 0.75 -2.84
N GLY A 30 -18.50 1.13 -3.77
CA GLY A 30 -18.81 2.14 -4.79
C GLY A 30 -19.12 3.54 -4.23
N GLY A 31 -19.26 3.65 -2.91
CA GLY A 31 -19.58 4.90 -2.23
C GLY A 31 -18.50 5.96 -2.40
N PHE A 32 -17.24 5.55 -2.47
CA PHE A 32 -16.16 6.50 -2.70
C PHE A 32 -16.24 7.11 -4.12
N ASN A 33 -16.59 6.31 -5.12
CA ASN A 33 -16.77 6.80 -6.49
C ASN A 33 -17.97 7.76 -6.59
N LEU A 34 -19.08 7.46 -5.93
CA LEU A 34 -20.25 8.36 -5.87
C LEU A 34 -19.88 9.67 -5.17
N TYR A 35 -19.22 9.59 -4.03
CA TYR A 35 -18.73 10.76 -3.31
C TYR A 35 -17.74 11.57 -4.15
N ALA A 36 -16.88 10.89 -4.91
CA ALA A 36 -15.92 11.52 -5.81
C ALA A 36 -16.63 12.38 -6.88
N GLU A 37 -17.67 11.83 -7.50
CA GLU A 37 -18.48 12.59 -8.47
C GLU A 37 -19.11 13.84 -7.83
N GLU A 38 -19.70 13.71 -6.66
CA GLU A 38 -20.33 14.82 -5.96
C GLU A 38 -19.33 15.90 -5.55
N GLN A 39 -18.18 15.50 -5.05
CA GLN A 39 -17.16 16.40 -4.47
C GLN A 39 -16.12 16.88 -5.48
N GLY A 40 -16.13 16.41 -6.71
CA GLY A 40 -15.11 16.77 -7.71
C GLY A 40 -13.75 16.16 -7.42
N LEU A 41 -13.74 14.90 -7.03
CA LEU A 41 -12.51 14.14 -6.86
C LEU A 41 -12.19 13.36 -8.12
N ILE A 42 -10.91 13.27 -8.43
CA ILE A 42 -10.35 12.25 -9.33
C ILE A 42 -9.76 11.18 -8.43
N VAL A 43 -10.22 9.94 -8.59
CA VAL A 43 -9.72 8.82 -7.80
C VAL A 43 -8.95 7.88 -8.70
N ALA A 44 -7.72 7.56 -8.32
CA ALA A 44 -6.89 6.56 -8.96
C ALA A 44 -6.72 5.35 -8.03
N TYR A 45 -6.95 4.16 -8.55
CA TYR A 45 -6.73 2.89 -7.87
C TYR A 45 -5.60 2.12 -8.57
N PRO A 46 -4.35 2.38 -8.25
CA PRO A 46 -3.24 1.65 -8.86
C PRO A 46 -3.19 0.21 -8.37
N GLN A 47 -2.56 -0.66 -9.18
CA GLN A 47 -2.34 -2.05 -8.86
C GLN A 47 -0.90 -2.28 -8.41
N GLY A 48 -0.73 -2.75 -7.19
CA GLY A 48 0.55 -3.22 -6.67
C GLY A 48 1.05 -4.47 -7.39
N LYS A 49 2.34 -4.72 -7.31
CA LYS A 49 2.99 -5.84 -8.00
C LYS A 49 2.35 -7.17 -7.64
N TYR A 50 2.02 -7.96 -8.66
CA TYR A 50 1.59 -9.36 -8.50
C TYR A 50 2.75 -10.31 -8.31
N PHE A 51 2.51 -11.34 -7.52
CA PHE A 51 3.38 -12.50 -7.43
C PHE A 51 2.57 -13.73 -7.03
N TYR A 52 3.14 -14.90 -7.29
CA TYR A 52 2.49 -16.19 -7.08
C TYR A 52 3.37 -17.06 -6.19
N PRO A 53 3.40 -16.85 -4.88
CA PRO A 53 4.15 -17.69 -3.99
C PRO A 53 3.60 -19.12 -4.01
N SER A 54 4.51 -20.09 -4.08
CA SER A 54 4.18 -21.49 -3.89
C SER A 54 4.40 -21.87 -2.43
N TYR A 55 3.49 -22.66 -1.88
CA TYR A 55 3.56 -23.14 -0.51
C TYR A 55 3.09 -24.59 -0.42
N GLU A 56 3.58 -25.29 0.58
CA GLU A 56 3.15 -26.66 0.87
C GLU A 56 1.81 -26.63 1.62
N ALA A 57 0.79 -27.24 1.04
CA ALA A 57 -0.50 -27.42 1.68
C ALA A 57 -0.64 -28.87 2.14
N ILE A 58 -1.19 -29.07 3.32
CA ILE A 58 -1.53 -30.39 3.86
C ILE A 58 -3.01 -30.62 3.59
N ASN A 59 -3.33 -31.66 2.82
CA ASN A 59 -4.69 -32.06 2.52
C ASN A 59 -5.34 -32.75 3.72
N GLU A 60 -6.64 -32.91 3.68
CA GLU A 60 -7.41 -33.59 4.75
C GLU A 60 -6.95 -35.04 5.01
N ASP A 61 -6.41 -35.71 4.01
CA ASP A 61 -5.85 -37.05 4.10
C ASP A 61 -4.40 -37.12 4.60
N GLY A 62 -3.82 -35.94 4.97
CA GLY A 62 -2.45 -35.81 5.41
C GLY A 62 -1.40 -35.75 4.29
N SER A 63 -1.80 -35.90 3.04
CA SER A 63 -0.88 -35.73 1.90
C SER A 63 -0.48 -34.29 1.72
N LYS A 64 0.72 -34.08 1.14
CA LYS A 64 1.27 -32.75 0.88
C LYS A 64 1.17 -32.42 -0.60
N THR A 65 0.69 -31.22 -0.89
CA THR A 65 0.66 -30.68 -2.26
C THR A 65 1.30 -29.30 -2.30
N ILE A 66 1.95 -29.01 -3.42
CA ILE A 66 2.43 -27.64 -3.67
C ILE A 66 1.30 -26.84 -4.30
N GLN A 67 0.88 -25.80 -3.62
CA GLN A 67 -0.13 -24.87 -4.13
C GLN A 67 0.52 -23.54 -4.43
N THR A 68 -0.05 -22.82 -5.40
CA THR A 68 0.35 -21.47 -5.74
C THR A 68 -0.81 -20.52 -5.45
N ALA A 69 -0.57 -19.52 -4.66
CA ALA A 69 -1.55 -18.49 -4.34
C ALA A 69 -1.24 -17.19 -5.07
N TYR A 70 -2.30 -16.46 -5.42
CA TYR A 70 -2.16 -15.07 -5.84
C TYR A 70 -1.82 -14.20 -4.63
N SER A 71 -0.88 -13.32 -4.82
CA SER A 71 -0.57 -12.24 -3.88
C SER A 71 -0.21 -10.96 -4.61
N SER A 72 -0.36 -9.86 -3.94
CA SER A 72 0.10 -8.55 -4.40
C SER A 72 0.52 -7.71 -3.21
N SER A 73 1.46 -6.81 -3.40
CA SER A 73 1.88 -5.89 -2.35
C SER A 73 2.54 -4.64 -2.92
N TRP A 74 2.82 -3.70 -2.03
CA TRP A 74 3.56 -2.48 -2.28
C TRP A 74 4.92 -2.55 -1.61
N ASN A 75 5.91 -1.92 -2.24
CA ASN A 75 7.24 -1.74 -1.66
C ASN A 75 7.24 -0.53 -0.71
N HIS A 76 6.69 -0.72 0.46
CA HIS A 76 6.65 0.30 1.51
C HIS A 76 7.97 0.39 2.31
N LEU A 77 9.07 -0.11 1.76
CA LEU A 77 10.37 -0.30 2.42
C LEU A 77 10.25 -1.15 3.67
N GLY A 78 9.25 -2.02 3.67
CA GLY A 78 8.88 -2.86 4.78
C GLY A 78 10.06 -3.53 5.40
N PRO A 79 9.96 -3.75 6.70
CA PRO A 79 11.11 -3.83 7.53
C PRO A 79 12.05 -4.90 7.03
N LEU A 80 13.15 -4.49 6.58
CA LEU A 80 14.36 -5.25 6.72
C LEU A 80 14.55 -5.49 8.21
N ILE A 81 14.57 -6.72 8.63
CA ILE A 81 14.89 -7.03 10.01
C ILE A 81 16.28 -6.49 10.27
N ALA A 82 16.34 -5.58 11.20
CA ALA A 82 17.58 -4.98 11.65
C ALA A 82 18.61 -6.03 12.12
N ASP A 83 18.16 -7.22 12.48
CA ASP A 83 18.99 -8.28 13.07
C ASP A 83 19.52 -9.28 12.06
N ASN A 84 19.08 -9.26 10.82
CA ASN A 84 19.58 -10.19 9.81
C ASN A 84 20.37 -9.42 8.73
N LYS A 85 21.60 -9.10 9.08
CA LYS A 85 22.54 -8.28 8.30
C LYS A 85 22.81 -8.77 6.88
N ASN A 86 22.33 -9.96 6.51
CA ASN A 86 22.61 -10.62 5.25
C ASN A 86 21.39 -10.86 4.36
N ILE A 87 20.19 -10.40 4.76
CA ILE A 87 19.02 -10.52 3.90
C ILE A 87 19.01 -9.32 2.97
N LYS A 88 19.42 -9.52 1.73
CA LYS A 88 19.09 -8.59 0.68
C LYS A 88 17.59 -8.67 0.46
N MET A 89 16.88 -7.53 0.56
CA MET A 89 15.52 -7.43 0.03
C MET A 89 15.61 -7.82 -1.44
N CYS A 90 14.69 -8.66 -1.87
CA CYS A 90 14.47 -8.86 -3.29
C CYS A 90 15.58 -9.61 -4.05
N GLU A 91 16.22 -10.61 -3.45
CA GLU A 91 16.94 -11.61 -4.24
C GLU A 91 15.95 -12.57 -4.89
N ASP A 92 16.12 -12.80 -6.18
CA ASP A 92 15.48 -13.86 -6.99
C ASP A 92 13.95 -13.91 -6.91
N ASN A 93 13.26 -12.75 -6.98
CA ASN A 93 11.81 -12.67 -6.84
C ASN A 93 11.28 -13.17 -5.47
N SER A 94 12.12 -13.53 -4.55
CA SER A 94 11.73 -13.81 -3.17
C SER A 94 11.52 -12.49 -2.44
N GLN A 95 10.29 -12.10 -2.32
CA GLN A 95 9.90 -10.90 -1.58
C GLN A 95 9.84 -11.26 -0.11
N ARG A 96 10.76 -10.74 0.67
CA ARG A 96 10.82 -10.99 2.10
C ARG A 96 10.58 -9.69 2.83
N ALA A 97 9.50 -9.67 3.57
CA ALA A 97 9.28 -8.63 4.57
C ALA A 97 9.82 -9.11 5.91
N PRO A 98 10.18 -8.21 6.81
CA PRO A 98 10.57 -8.56 8.15
C PRO A 98 9.41 -9.07 8.98
N PRO A 99 9.71 -9.61 10.15
CA PRO A 99 8.71 -10.15 11.02
C PRO A 99 7.88 -9.03 11.62
N PHE A 100 6.77 -8.77 11.01
CA PHE A 100 5.63 -8.34 11.79
C PHE A 100 5.34 -9.39 12.87
N PRO A 101 4.67 -9.03 13.97
CA PRO A 101 4.33 -10.01 15.00
C PRO A 101 3.65 -11.26 14.45
N SER A 102 2.84 -11.13 13.40
CA SER A 102 2.21 -12.22 12.65
C SER A 102 3.20 -13.11 11.89
N CYS A 103 4.43 -12.67 11.68
CA CYS A 103 5.47 -13.41 10.96
C CYS A 103 6.52 -14.06 11.88
N LYS A 104 6.39 -13.96 13.21
CA LYS A 104 7.40 -14.43 14.17
C LYS A 104 7.85 -15.87 14.02
N ASN A 105 6.99 -16.71 13.47
CA ASN A 105 7.24 -18.15 13.31
C ASN A 105 7.39 -18.55 11.84
N GLN A 106 7.62 -17.59 10.94
CA GLN A 106 7.77 -17.85 9.51
C GLN A 106 9.17 -17.42 9.07
N ASP A 107 9.78 -18.24 8.22
CA ASP A 107 11.11 -17.95 7.67
C ASP A 107 11.09 -16.74 6.73
N SER A 108 9.91 -16.37 6.23
CA SER A 108 9.71 -15.20 5.38
C SER A 108 8.28 -14.67 5.47
N CYS A 109 8.12 -13.38 5.29
CA CYS A 109 6.83 -12.70 5.24
C CYS A 109 6.76 -11.85 3.98
N TYR A 110 5.81 -12.12 3.11
CA TYR A 110 5.71 -11.54 1.76
C TYR A 110 4.85 -10.27 1.74
N TRP A 111 5.19 -9.29 2.57
CA TRP A 111 4.38 -8.08 2.71
C TRP A 111 4.89 -6.89 1.91
N THR A 112 5.97 -7.06 1.17
CA THR A 112 6.53 -6.00 0.33
C THR A 112 6.72 -6.50 -1.11
N SER A 113 6.61 -5.60 -2.06
CA SER A 113 7.09 -5.82 -3.42
C SER A 113 8.58 -5.44 -3.51
N CYS A 114 9.21 -5.71 -4.65
CA CYS A 114 10.60 -5.35 -4.87
C CYS A 114 10.78 -4.41 -6.06
N VAL A 115 9.71 -3.76 -6.44
CA VAL A 115 9.72 -2.75 -7.50
C VAL A 115 9.66 -1.35 -6.90
N ASP A 116 9.97 -0.36 -7.70
CA ASP A 116 9.88 1.04 -7.27
C ASP A 116 8.42 1.53 -7.36
N ASP A 117 7.63 1.14 -6.37
CA ASP A 117 6.25 1.57 -6.25
C ASP A 117 6.14 3.05 -5.88
N SER A 118 7.17 3.63 -5.24
CA SER A 118 7.22 5.05 -4.94
C SER A 118 7.20 5.90 -6.20
N ASP A 119 8.11 5.60 -7.13
CA ASP A 119 8.17 6.32 -8.42
C ASP A 119 6.93 6.05 -9.28
N PHE A 120 6.39 4.83 -9.23
CA PHE A 120 5.14 4.49 -9.92
C PHE A 120 3.96 5.35 -9.44
N ILE A 121 3.74 5.44 -8.12
CA ILE A 121 2.64 6.22 -7.55
C ILE A 121 2.83 7.73 -7.80
N LYS A 122 4.06 8.24 -7.66
CA LYS A 122 4.40 9.61 -8.03
C LYS A 122 4.07 9.88 -9.50
N THR A 123 4.46 8.96 -10.39
CA THR A 123 4.21 9.09 -11.83
C THR A 123 2.72 9.17 -12.13
N ILE A 124 1.87 8.39 -11.46
CA ILE A 124 0.41 8.49 -11.60
C ILE A 124 -0.06 9.89 -11.20
N ALA A 125 0.38 10.42 -10.06
CA ALA A 125 0.00 11.77 -9.65
C ALA A 125 0.38 12.82 -10.70
N LEU A 126 1.62 12.79 -11.18
CA LEU A 126 2.10 13.72 -12.19
C LEU A 126 1.32 13.60 -13.50
N LYS A 127 0.94 12.40 -13.92
CA LYS A 127 0.08 12.20 -15.11
C LYS A 127 -1.32 12.77 -14.93
N VAL A 128 -1.86 12.73 -13.73
CA VAL A 128 -3.14 13.39 -13.44
C VAL A 128 -2.98 14.92 -13.48
N TYR A 129 -1.91 15.46 -12.92
CA TYR A 129 -1.60 16.91 -12.99
C TYR A 129 -1.42 17.41 -14.43
N GLU A 130 -0.83 16.61 -15.32
CA GLU A 130 -0.67 16.97 -16.74
C GLU A 130 -2.02 17.14 -17.48
N ASN A 131 -3.06 16.46 -17.01
CA ASN A 131 -4.35 16.38 -17.74
C ASN A 131 -5.48 17.14 -17.05
N PHE A 132 -5.33 17.47 -15.78
CA PHE A 132 -6.37 18.09 -14.97
C PHE A 132 -5.78 19.19 -14.07
N SER A 133 -6.57 20.23 -13.84
CA SER A 133 -6.24 21.22 -12.81
C SER A 133 -6.50 20.64 -11.44
N ILE A 134 -5.46 20.35 -10.66
CA ILE A 134 -5.55 19.75 -9.32
C ILE A 134 -5.21 20.79 -8.27
N ASP A 135 -6.15 21.03 -7.35
CA ASP A 135 -5.95 21.95 -6.21
C ASP A 135 -5.23 21.28 -5.04
N LYS A 136 -5.60 20.03 -4.77
CA LYS A 136 -5.13 19.25 -3.64
C LYS A 136 -4.99 17.78 -4.03
N SER A 137 -3.99 17.11 -3.46
CA SER A 137 -3.82 15.69 -3.66
C SER A 137 -3.56 14.94 -2.36
N PHE A 138 -4.11 13.75 -2.31
CA PHE A 138 -4.05 12.87 -1.14
C PHE A 138 -3.70 11.46 -1.57
N VAL A 139 -3.00 10.77 -0.69
CA VAL A 139 -2.81 9.33 -0.83
C VAL A 139 -3.44 8.63 0.38
N MET A 140 -4.19 7.58 0.11
CA MET A 140 -4.79 6.75 1.15
C MET A 140 -4.50 5.29 0.90
N GLY A 141 -4.50 4.49 1.96
CA GLY A 141 -4.31 3.06 1.81
C GLY A 141 -4.73 2.25 3.02
N LEU A 142 -5.01 0.98 2.75
CA LEU A 142 -5.40 0.00 3.74
C LEU A 142 -4.24 -0.97 4.01
N SER A 143 -3.91 -1.23 5.28
CA SER A 143 -2.91 -2.22 5.68
C SER A 143 -1.57 -1.99 4.97
N ASN A 144 -1.06 -2.92 4.17
CA ASN A 144 0.13 -2.76 3.34
C ASN A 144 0.08 -1.48 2.46
N GLY A 145 -1.09 -1.17 1.88
CA GLY A 145 -1.31 0.09 1.16
C GLY A 145 -1.27 1.31 2.06
N GLY A 146 -1.68 1.20 3.32
CA GLY A 146 -1.56 2.26 4.33
C GLY A 146 -0.10 2.55 4.69
N MET A 147 0.73 1.51 4.80
CA MET A 147 2.18 1.64 4.98
C MET A 147 2.81 2.37 3.79
N MET A 148 2.42 1.99 2.58
CA MET A 148 2.89 2.63 1.35
C MET A 148 2.42 4.08 1.24
N ALA A 149 1.17 4.37 1.59
CA ALA A 149 0.64 5.73 1.60
C ALA A 149 1.45 6.65 2.52
N GLN A 150 1.83 6.16 3.69
CA GLN A 150 2.65 6.90 4.63
C GLN A 150 4.07 7.16 4.08
N LEU A 151 4.68 6.17 3.40
CA LEU A 151 5.96 6.35 2.74
C LEU A 151 5.86 7.42 1.65
N ILE A 152 4.86 7.33 0.79
CA ILE A 152 4.62 8.29 -0.31
C ILE A 152 4.48 9.72 0.21
N GLY A 153 3.68 9.93 1.25
CA GLY A 153 3.53 11.26 1.83
C GLY A 153 4.83 11.80 2.43
N CYS A 154 5.68 10.91 2.92
CA CYS A 154 6.97 11.28 3.46
C CYS A 154 7.99 11.61 2.36
N GLU A 155 8.03 10.84 1.28
CA GLU A 155 9.00 11.03 0.19
C GLU A 155 8.63 12.19 -0.74
N TYR A 156 7.33 12.40 -0.95
CA TYR A 156 6.80 13.42 -1.87
C TYR A 156 5.83 14.40 -1.19
N PRO A 157 6.25 15.06 -0.10
CA PRO A 157 5.40 16.01 0.62
C PRO A 157 5.11 17.29 -0.16
N ASP A 158 5.79 17.51 -1.26
CA ASP A 158 5.57 18.58 -2.24
C ASP A 158 4.50 18.24 -3.29
N ILE A 159 4.16 16.94 -3.42
CA ILE A 159 3.13 16.45 -4.34
C ILE A 159 1.82 16.20 -3.58
N PHE A 160 1.91 15.61 -2.38
CA PHE A 160 0.74 15.20 -1.62
C PHE A 160 0.50 16.09 -0.40
N ASP A 161 -0.68 16.68 -0.32
CA ASP A 161 -1.10 17.54 0.80
C ASP A 161 -1.45 16.76 2.06
N GLY A 162 -1.75 15.47 1.94
CA GLY A 162 -2.07 14.64 3.09
C GLY A 162 -2.14 13.15 2.80
N VAL A 163 -2.07 12.40 3.89
CA VAL A 163 -2.06 10.93 3.92
C VAL A 163 -3.18 10.42 4.80
N ILE A 164 -3.89 9.39 4.36
CA ILE A 164 -4.82 8.61 5.16
C ILE A 164 -4.31 7.18 5.24
N ASN A 165 -3.88 6.78 6.43
CA ASN A 165 -3.34 5.46 6.70
C ASN A 165 -4.36 4.66 7.54
N VAL A 166 -4.92 3.62 6.95
CA VAL A 166 -5.88 2.74 7.61
C VAL A 166 -5.20 1.41 7.94
N VAL A 167 -5.01 1.15 9.22
CA VAL A 167 -4.38 -0.05 9.80
C VAL A 167 -3.03 -0.44 9.17
N GLY A 168 -2.24 0.56 8.78
CA GLY A 168 -0.97 0.42 8.08
C GLY A 168 0.19 0.99 8.89
N MET A 169 0.40 0.55 10.13
CA MET A 169 1.48 1.08 10.96
C MET A 169 2.85 0.85 10.31
N GLN A 170 3.64 1.90 10.25
CA GLN A 170 5.03 1.75 9.80
C GLN A 170 5.85 1.00 10.85
N PRO A 171 6.69 0.08 10.40
CA PRO A 171 7.56 -0.65 11.29
C PRO A 171 8.57 0.27 11.99
N TYR A 172 8.82 0.00 13.25
CA TYR A 172 9.80 0.73 14.05
C TYR A 172 11.17 0.82 13.36
N LYS A 173 11.77 2.00 13.34
CA LYS A 173 13.06 2.34 12.71
C LYS A 173 13.13 2.35 11.18
N LEU A 174 12.03 2.23 10.48
CA LEU A 174 12.00 2.21 9.01
C LEU A 174 11.18 3.35 8.43
N GLY A 175 10.88 4.31 9.23
CA GLY A 175 10.17 5.49 8.80
C GLY A 175 11.08 6.42 7.99
N CYS A 176 10.54 6.94 6.92
CA CYS A 176 11.04 8.13 6.30
C CYS A 176 10.80 9.32 7.23
N ILE A 177 11.70 10.29 7.23
CA ILE A 177 11.52 11.58 7.90
C ILE A 177 11.17 12.60 6.82
N PRO A 178 9.95 13.14 6.79
CA PRO A 178 9.56 14.08 5.76
C PRO A 178 10.35 15.39 5.88
N LYS A 179 10.74 15.96 4.73
CA LYS A 179 11.47 17.22 4.69
C LYS A 179 10.61 18.42 5.08
N ILE A 180 9.32 18.33 4.83
CA ILE A 180 8.30 19.32 5.23
C ILE A 180 7.15 18.58 5.93
N PRO A 181 6.46 19.22 6.87
CA PRO A 181 5.32 18.60 7.55
C PRO A 181 4.22 18.20 6.57
N ILE A 182 3.62 17.05 6.80
CA ILE A 182 2.48 16.54 6.03
C ILE A 182 1.29 16.27 6.95
N ASN A 183 0.09 16.50 6.46
CA ASN A 183 -1.13 16.12 7.18
C ASN A 183 -1.28 14.59 7.15
N LEU A 184 -1.37 13.98 8.31
CA LEU A 184 -1.47 12.52 8.44
C LEU A 184 -2.66 12.17 9.32
N VAL A 185 -3.56 11.34 8.79
CA VAL A 185 -4.66 10.72 9.54
C VAL A 185 -4.38 9.22 9.62
N ILE A 186 -4.36 8.67 10.83
CA ILE A 186 -4.14 7.24 11.06
C ILE A 186 -5.38 6.66 11.75
N TYR A 187 -5.87 5.56 11.20
CA TYR A 187 -6.85 4.69 11.82
C TYR A 187 -6.18 3.38 12.21
N GLY A 188 -6.17 3.05 13.48
CA GLY A 188 -5.57 1.81 14.00
C GLY A 188 -6.53 1.08 14.91
N GLY A 189 -6.50 -0.24 14.88
CA GLY A 189 -7.27 -1.08 15.80
C GLY A 189 -6.46 -1.47 17.02
N LEU A 190 -6.88 -1.10 18.23
CA LEU A 190 -6.17 -1.43 19.47
C LEU A 190 -5.97 -2.95 19.69
N LEU A 191 -6.82 -3.77 19.08
CA LEU A 191 -6.77 -5.23 19.17
C LEU A 191 -6.27 -5.88 17.89
N ASP A 192 -5.75 -5.10 16.95
CA ASP A 192 -5.19 -5.64 15.72
C ASP A 192 -3.95 -6.48 16.02
N LYS A 193 -4.01 -7.77 15.66
CA LYS A 193 -2.90 -8.72 15.90
C LYS A 193 -1.97 -8.82 14.70
N SER A 194 -2.39 -8.33 13.54
CA SER A 194 -1.62 -8.38 12.30
C SER A 194 -0.75 -7.15 12.14
N VAL A 195 -1.33 -5.99 12.40
CA VAL A 195 -0.66 -4.68 12.34
C VAL A 195 -0.99 -3.92 13.62
N PRO A 196 -0.39 -4.28 14.75
CA PRO A 196 -0.66 -3.62 16.02
C PRO A 196 -0.22 -2.16 16.00
N PRO A 197 -0.89 -1.30 16.77
CA PRO A 197 -0.54 0.12 16.87
C PRO A 197 0.80 0.36 17.55
#